data_6854f14ca195df53749212d4adc25ebe
#
_entry.id   6854f14ca195df53749212d4adc25ebe
#
_cell.length_a   1.000
_cell.length_b   1.000
_cell.length_c   1.000
_cell.angle_alpha   90.00
_cell.angle_beta   90.00
_cell.angle_gamma   90.00
#
_symmetry.space_group_name_H-M   'P 1'
#
loop_
_entity.id
_entity.type
_entity.pdbx_description
1 polymer ?
#
loop_
_entity_poly.entity_id
_entity_poly.type
_entity_poly.pdbx_seq_one_letter_code
_entity_poly.pdbx_strand_id
1 'polypeptide(L)'
;GSGYVVYNPQIDDDNPSEHVGVIIRDGGDIWAGTYIELDSYLDFSSNTTLNMNVLSPYPGLMVKFKIEGDIGEFPSEPATERDAYTTKTNEWEILSWDFSGEPSNTYRKLVLMFDFGNIGDGTADSTFYYDDIYQTDPSGGLSQMDLPVTFEDPSVYYVLTDFGGNGPSTILETVDGNYARV
;
A
#
# COMPACT_ATOMS: atom_id res chain seq x y z
N GLY A 1 8.90 4.12 -12.40
CA GLY A 1 8.89 3.35 -11.16
C GLY A 1 8.13 2.05 -11.32
N SER A 2 8.16 1.23 -10.32
CA SER A 2 7.50 -0.09 -10.32
C SER A 2 7.04 -0.45 -8.91
N GLY A 3 5.94 -1.21 -8.82
CA GLY A 3 5.44 -1.81 -7.59
C GLY A 3 5.29 -3.33 -7.76
N TYR A 4 5.77 -4.10 -6.79
CA TYR A 4 5.71 -5.56 -6.80
C TYR A 4 5.92 -6.14 -5.40
N VAL A 5 5.75 -7.46 -5.24
CA VAL A 5 6.01 -8.17 -3.98
C VAL A 5 7.44 -8.70 -3.98
N VAL A 6 8.14 -8.55 -2.85
CA VAL A 6 9.52 -9.00 -2.64
C VAL A 6 9.69 -9.68 -1.29
N TYR A 7 10.83 -10.35 -1.10
CA TYR A 7 11.24 -10.73 0.24
C TYR A 7 11.43 -9.49 1.11
N ASN A 8 10.95 -9.56 2.35
CA ASN A 8 11.10 -8.49 3.31
C ASN A 8 12.60 -8.20 3.55
N PRO A 9 13.07 -6.98 3.23
CA PRO A 9 14.49 -6.64 3.41
C PRO A 9 14.90 -6.53 4.88
N GLN A 10 13.92 -6.45 5.79
CA GLN A 10 14.13 -6.28 7.22
C GLN A 10 13.04 -7.00 8.01
N ILE A 11 13.21 -8.29 8.24
CA ILE A 11 12.35 -9.09 9.11
C ILE A 11 12.74 -8.80 10.55
N ASP A 12 11.80 -8.27 11.34
CA ASP A 12 11.97 -7.95 12.76
C ASP A 12 10.66 -8.12 13.55
N ASP A 13 10.65 -7.69 14.81
CA ASP A 13 9.46 -7.82 15.67
C ASP A 13 8.32 -6.87 15.24
N ASP A 14 8.64 -5.77 14.54
CA ASP A 14 7.66 -4.80 14.02
C ASP A 14 7.03 -5.27 12.68
N ASN A 15 7.76 -6.08 11.91
CA ASN A 15 7.25 -6.75 10.70
C ASN A 15 7.91 -8.13 10.52
N PRO A 16 7.30 -9.20 11.02
CA PRO A 16 7.82 -10.56 10.89
C PRO A 16 7.49 -11.24 9.54
N SER A 17 6.76 -10.58 8.65
CA SER A 17 6.36 -11.13 7.35
C SER A 17 7.58 -11.48 6.50
N GLU A 18 7.49 -12.57 5.75
CA GLU A 18 8.53 -12.99 4.81
C GLU A 18 8.48 -12.18 3.51
N HIS A 19 7.28 -11.74 3.10
CA HIS A 19 7.04 -11.00 1.88
C HIS A 19 6.34 -9.68 2.14
N VAL A 20 6.71 -8.66 1.37
CA VAL A 20 6.18 -7.30 1.48
C VAL A 20 5.99 -6.68 0.10
N GLY A 21 5.12 -5.70 -0.01
CA GLY A 21 5.03 -4.86 -1.20
C GLY A 21 6.21 -3.89 -1.27
N VAL A 22 6.70 -3.61 -2.47
CA VAL A 22 7.71 -2.58 -2.72
C VAL A 22 7.21 -1.60 -3.78
N ILE A 23 7.51 -0.33 -3.59
CA ILE A 23 7.32 0.72 -4.61
C ILE A 23 8.65 1.42 -4.82
N ILE A 24 9.10 1.45 -6.07
CA ILE A 24 10.29 2.20 -6.49
C ILE A 24 9.83 3.39 -7.32
N ARG A 25 10.07 4.60 -6.83
CA ARG A 25 9.81 5.85 -7.52
C ARG A 25 11.00 6.17 -8.42
N ASP A 26 10.82 6.03 -9.72
CA ASP A 26 11.90 6.10 -10.72
C ASP A 26 11.49 7.04 -11.88
N GLY A 27 11.28 8.30 -11.62
CA GLY A 27 10.69 9.23 -12.57
C GLY A 27 9.16 9.15 -12.57
N GLY A 28 8.51 9.49 -13.67
CA GLY A 28 7.05 9.57 -13.77
C GLY A 28 6.48 10.83 -13.11
N ASP A 29 5.19 10.82 -12.85
CA ASP A 29 4.49 11.97 -12.28
C ASP A 29 4.69 12.06 -10.76
N ILE A 30 4.55 13.27 -10.22
CA ILE A 30 4.62 13.53 -8.77
C ILE A 30 3.51 12.80 -7.98
N TRP A 31 2.45 12.35 -8.65
CA TRP A 31 1.32 11.59 -8.11
C TRP A 31 1.35 10.11 -8.49
N ALA A 32 2.44 9.62 -9.06
CA ALA A 32 2.58 8.21 -9.44
C ALA A 32 2.49 7.28 -8.21
N GLY A 33 1.85 6.14 -8.36
CA GLY A 33 1.64 5.19 -7.29
C GLY A 33 1.21 3.81 -7.79
N THR A 34 0.62 3.04 -6.92
CA THR A 34 0.02 1.74 -7.23
C THR A 34 -1.36 1.63 -6.61
N TYR A 35 -2.17 0.68 -7.07
CA TYR A 35 -3.44 0.39 -6.42
C TYR A 35 -3.69 -1.11 -6.27
N ILE A 36 -4.53 -1.45 -5.30
CA ILE A 36 -5.00 -2.79 -4.98
C ILE A 36 -6.52 -2.78 -5.10
N GLU A 37 -7.10 -3.74 -5.81
CA GLU A 37 -8.53 -3.95 -5.87
C GLU A 37 -8.94 -5.00 -4.86
N LEU A 38 -9.93 -4.67 -4.02
CA LEU A 38 -10.45 -5.57 -2.99
C LEU A 38 -11.62 -6.40 -3.55
N ASP A 39 -11.76 -7.61 -3.06
CA ASP A 39 -12.91 -8.47 -3.38
C ASP A 39 -14.23 -7.94 -2.81
N SER A 40 -14.14 -7.26 -1.66
CA SER A 40 -15.28 -6.67 -0.94
C SER A 40 -15.15 -5.16 -0.77
N TYR A 41 -16.26 -4.48 -0.56
CA TYR A 41 -16.25 -3.06 -0.22
C TYR A 41 -15.79 -2.86 1.23
N LEU A 42 -15.09 -1.75 1.48
CA LEU A 42 -14.71 -1.31 2.81
C LEU A 42 -15.96 -1.02 3.65
N ASP A 43 -15.95 -1.46 4.91
CA ASP A 43 -16.99 -1.18 5.90
C ASP A 43 -16.45 -0.22 6.96
N PHE A 44 -16.96 1.01 6.95
CA PHE A 44 -16.60 2.05 7.92
C PHE A 44 -17.62 2.17 9.07
N SER A 45 -18.51 1.19 9.25
CA SER A 45 -19.51 1.25 10.32
C SER A 45 -18.93 1.24 11.74
N SER A 46 -17.75 0.64 11.92
CA SER A 46 -17.05 0.54 13.20
C SER A 46 -15.58 0.90 13.09
N ASN A 47 -14.92 0.46 12.01
CA ASN A 47 -13.48 0.56 11.83
C ASN A 47 -13.20 1.61 10.76
N THR A 48 -12.91 2.84 11.16
CA THR A 48 -12.78 3.97 10.25
C THR A 48 -11.33 4.33 9.93
N THR A 49 -10.37 3.71 10.59
CA THR A 49 -8.94 3.99 10.36
C THR A 49 -8.31 2.87 9.53
N LEU A 50 -7.74 3.22 8.40
CA LEU A 50 -6.85 2.35 7.64
C LEU A 50 -5.41 2.50 8.14
N ASN A 51 -4.74 1.39 8.34
CA ASN A 51 -3.37 1.32 8.81
C ASN A 51 -2.54 0.53 7.81
N MET A 52 -1.25 0.82 7.75
CA MET A 52 -0.31 0.10 6.91
C MET A 52 1.07 0.15 7.56
N ASN A 53 1.77 -0.98 7.57
CA ASN A 53 3.16 -1.04 7.98
C ASN A 53 4.03 -0.51 6.83
N VAL A 54 4.93 0.42 7.12
CA VAL A 54 5.76 1.12 6.12
C VAL A 54 7.21 1.13 6.57
N LEU A 55 8.11 0.83 5.64
CA LEU A 55 9.55 1.05 5.80
C LEU A 55 9.99 2.05 4.73
N SER A 56 10.47 3.20 5.17
CA SER A 56 10.87 4.31 4.32
C SER A 56 12.34 4.68 4.51
N PRO A 57 13.01 5.25 3.49
CA PRO A 57 14.43 5.60 3.57
C PRO A 57 14.73 6.74 4.55
N TYR A 58 13.79 7.65 4.80
CA TYR A 58 13.95 8.76 5.74
C TYR A 58 12.59 9.33 6.19
N PRO A 59 12.55 10.10 7.29
CA PRO A 59 11.32 10.68 7.82
C PRO A 59 10.85 11.89 7.01
N GLY A 60 9.57 12.24 7.16
CA GLY A 60 8.94 13.42 6.56
C GLY A 60 8.42 13.21 5.14
N LEU A 61 8.48 11.98 4.62
CA LEU A 61 7.91 11.65 3.33
C LEU A 61 6.39 11.50 3.43
N MET A 62 5.66 12.14 2.50
CA MET A 62 4.21 12.03 2.43
C MET A 62 3.81 10.69 1.81
N VAL A 63 3.01 9.93 2.53
CA VAL A 63 2.30 8.77 1.99
C VAL A 63 0.83 9.12 1.92
N LYS A 64 0.32 9.28 0.69
CA LYS A 64 -1.07 9.55 0.43
C LYS A 64 -1.81 8.24 0.21
N PHE A 65 -2.84 8.00 1.01
CA PHE A 65 -3.75 6.88 0.87
C PHE A 65 -5.07 7.39 0.31
N LYS A 66 -5.45 6.91 -0.86
CA LYS A 66 -6.72 7.22 -1.51
C LYS A 66 -7.56 5.96 -1.60
N ILE A 67 -8.85 6.07 -1.38
CA ILE A 67 -9.82 5.00 -1.62
C ILE A 67 -10.76 5.42 -2.73
N GLU A 68 -11.08 4.47 -3.62
CA GLU A 68 -11.93 4.68 -4.79
C GLU A 68 -13.07 3.68 -4.86
N GLY A 69 -14.14 4.04 -5.57
CA GLY A 69 -15.39 3.30 -5.67
C GLY A 69 -15.25 1.96 -6.37
N ASP A 70 -15.44 1.91 -7.67
CA ASP A 70 -15.49 0.67 -8.42
C ASP A 70 -14.12 0.14 -8.82
N ILE A 71 -14.06 -1.18 -9.06
CA ILE A 71 -12.91 -1.85 -9.64
C ILE A 71 -12.92 -1.75 -11.17
N GLY A 72 -11.75 -1.92 -11.78
CA GLY A 72 -11.59 -1.96 -13.25
C GLY A 72 -11.52 -0.61 -13.93
N GLU A 73 -11.91 0.48 -13.26
CA GLU A 73 -11.76 1.86 -13.75
C GLU A 73 -10.67 2.59 -12.95
N PHE A 74 -9.93 3.49 -13.61
CA PHE A 74 -8.94 4.33 -12.94
C PHE A 74 -8.83 5.70 -13.63
N PRO A 75 -8.95 6.82 -12.87
CA PRO A 75 -9.49 6.89 -11.52
C PRO A 75 -10.99 6.56 -11.50
N SER A 76 -11.51 6.02 -10.40
CA SER A 76 -12.93 5.73 -10.22
C SER A 76 -13.55 6.56 -9.09
N GLU A 77 -14.82 6.92 -9.30
CA GLU A 77 -15.57 7.71 -8.33
C GLU A 77 -16.62 6.83 -7.60
N PRO A 78 -17.02 7.16 -6.37
CA PRO A 78 -16.48 8.26 -5.56
C PRO A 78 -15.07 7.98 -5.06
N ALA A 79 -14.31 9.02 -4.76
CA ALA A 79 -12.95 8.91 -4.27
C ALA A 79 -12.69 9.90 -3.13
N THR A 80 -11.87 9.47 -2.16
CA THR A 80 -11.40 10.34 -1.07
C THR A 80 -9.98 9.96 -0.68
N GLU A 81 -9.21 10.89 -0.12
CA GLU A 81 -7.81 10.69 0.20
C GLU A 81 -7.41 11.31 1.53
N ARG A 82 -6.38 10.73 2.16
CA ARG A 82 -5.78 11.21 3.41
C ARG A 82 -4.26 11.13 3.30
N ASP A 83 -3.58 11.96 4.08
CA ASP A 83 -2.12 12.03 4.13
C ASP A 83 -1.61 11.56 5.48
N ALA A 84 -0.49 10.81 5.46
CA ALA A 84 0.34 10.55 6.61
C ALA A 84 1.80 10.79 6.23
N TYR A 85 2.66 10.95 7.24
CA TYR A 85 4.06 11.26 7.03
C TYR A 85 4.92 10.25 7.77
N THR A 86 5.98 9.76 7.13
CA THR A 86 6.95 8.88 7.75
C THR A 86 7.70 9.60 8.87
N THR A 87 8.08 8.85 9.91
CA THR A 87 8.78 9.39 11.08
C THR A 87 10.11 8.71 11.36
N LYS A 88 10.31 7.51 10.81
CA LYS A 88 11.50 6.68 10.98
C LYS A 88 12.39 6.67 9.73
N THR A 89 13.59 6.15 9.88
CA THR A 89 14.57 5.96 8.79
C THR A 89 14.97 4.50 8.74
N ASN A 90 14.63 3.78 7.66
CA ASN A 90 14.94 2.37 7.48
C ASN A 90 14.52 1.50 8.68
N GLU A 91 13.38 1.82 9.26
CA GLU A 91 12.73 1.05 10.32
C GLU A 91 11.24 0.95 9.99
N TRP A 92 10.61 -0.18 10.31
CA TRP A 92 9.18 -0.35 10.17
C TRP A 92 8.41 0.59 11.10
N GLU A 93 7.33 1.15 10.60
CA GLU A 93 6.39 1.97 11.35
C GLU A 93 4.98 1.81 10.82
N ILE A 94 3.99 1.92 11.70
CA ILE A 94 2.58 1.92 11.29
C ILE A 94 2.17 3.35 10.98
N LEU A 95 1.75 3.60 9.75
CA LEU A 95 1.06 4.81 9.35
C LEU A 95 -0.45 4.58 9.40
N SER A 96 -1.20 5.63 9.76
CA SER A 96 -2.65 5.56 9.96
C SER A 96 -3.36 6.71 9.26
N TRP A 97 -4.50 6.40 8.64
CA TRP A 97 -5.34 7.36 7.91
C TRP A 97 -6.77 7.24 8.39
N ASP A 98 -7.31 8.32 8.95
CA ASP A 98 -8.68 8.38 9.45
C ASP A 98 -9.67 8.68 8.31
N PHE A 99 -10.51 7.73 8.01
CA PHE A 99 -11.62 7.82 7.07
C PHE A 99 -12.98 7.93 7.77
N SER A 100 -13.01 8.40 9.02
CA SER A 100 -14.26 8.64 9.75
C SER A 100 -15.17 9.58 8.95
N GLY A 101 -16.44 9.23 8.89
CA GLY A 101 -17.43 9.95 8.09
C GLY A 101 -17.60 9.47 6.65
N GLU A 102 -16.73 8.59 6.17
CA GLU A 102 -16.90 7.97 4.85
C GLU A 102 -17.99 6.87 4.91
N PRO A 103 -18.79 6.72 3.85
CA PRO A 103 -19.84 5.70 3.81
C PRO A 103 -19.27 4.29 3.63
N SER A 104 -19.85 3.33 4.35
CA SER A 104 -19.58 1.90 4.12
C SER A 104 -20.11 1.43 2.76
N ASN A 105 -19.56 0.33 2.25
CA ASN A 105 -19.97 -0.33 1.00
C ASN A 105 -19.90 0.58 -0.24
N THR A 106 -18.91 1.47 -0.26
CA THR A 106 -18.75 2.47 -1.32
C THR A 106 -17.42 2.34 -2.03
N TYR A 107 -16.37 1.96 -1.31
CA TYR A 107 -14.99 1.93 -1.81
C TYR A 107 -14.46 0.51 -1.85
N ARG A 108 -13.77 0.14 -2.93
CA ARG A 108 -13.16 -1.19 -3.16
C ARG A 108 -11.72 -1.13 -3.68
N LYS A 109 -11.20 0.04 -3.92
CA LYS A 109 -9.84 0.22 -4.44
C LYS A 109 -9.01 1.03 -3.48
N LEU A 110 -7.84 0.51 -3.12
CA LEU A 110 -6.83 1.16 -2.29
C LEU A 110 -5.75 1.72 -3.21
N VAL A 111 -5.53 3.02 -3.20
CA VAL A 111 -4.54 3.70 -4.03
C VAL A 111 -3.45 4.26 -3.14
N LEU A 112 -2.22 3.86 -3.37
CA LEU A 112 -1.05 4.18 -2.56
C LEU A 112 -0.07 5.03 -3.36
N MET A 113 0.22 6.23 -2.87
CA MET A 113 1.15 7.16 -3.50
C MET A 113 2.22 7.55 -2.46
N PHE A 114 3.40 6.98 -2.59
CA PHE A 114 4.54 7.25 -1.72
C PHE A 114 5.34 8.44 -2.20
N ASP A 115 5.87 9.23 -1.28
CA ASP A 115 6.62 10.46 -1.55
C ASP A 115 5.85 11.38 -2.51
N PHE A 116 4.55 11.54 -2.23
CA PHE A 116 3.64 12.33 -3.04
C PHE A 116 4.15 13.79 -3.14
N GLY A 117 4.17 14.30 -4.35
CA GLY A 117 4.66 15.64 -4.64
C GLY A 117 6.10 15.69 -5.16
N ASN A 118 6.83 14.58 -5.07
CA ASN A 118 8.21 14.51 -5.56
C ASN A 118 8.35 13.50 -6.71
N ILE A 119 9.38 13.69 -7.53
CA ILE A 119 9.79 12.74 -8.56
C ILE A 119 10.97 11.95 -7.99
N GLY A 120 10.84 10.62 -7.92
CA GLY A 120 11.93 9.75 -7.49
C GLY A 120 12.97 9.53 -8.59
N ASP A 121 14.11 8.98 -8.22
CA ASP A 121 15.24 8.74 -9.10
C ASP A 121 15.59 7.25 -9.26
N GLY A 122 14.80 6.35 -8.68
CA GLY A 122 14.99 4.91 -8.75
C GLY A 122 16.05 4.35 -7.81
N THR A 123 16.63 5.19 -6.96
CA THR A 123 17.63 4.76 -5.96
C THR A 123 16.98 4.20 -4.70
N ALA A 124 17.82 3.73 -3.75
CA ALA A 124 17.35 3.32 -2.43
C ALA A 124 16.57 4.43 -1.69
N ASP A 125 16.93 5.69 -1.92
CA ASP A 125 16.27 6.86 -1.34
C ASP A 125 14.86 7.13 -1.94
N SER A 126 14.52 6.44 -3.02
CA SER A 126 13.21 6.48 -3.69
C SER A 126 12.50 5.12 -3.65
N THR A 127 12.92 4.23 -2.74
CA THR A 127 12.37 2.88 -2.57
C THR A 127 11.65 2.77 -1.23
N PHE A 128 10.42 2.28 -1.26
CA PHE A 128 9.53 2.13 -0.11
C PHE A 128 9.01 0.71 -0.03
N TYR A 129 8.91 0.18 1.19
CA TYR A 129 8.26 -1.12 1.41
C TYR A 129 7.02 -0.92 2.27
N TYR A 130 6.01 -1.76 2.06
CA TYR A 130 4.76 -1.69 2.79
C TYR A 130 4.13 -3.07 2.96
N ASP A 131 3.36 -3.21 4.03
CA ASP A 131 2.73 -4.47 4.40
C ASP A 131 1.54 -4.24 5.34
N ASP A 132 0.83 -5.32 5.68
CA ASP A 132 -0.20 -5.32 6.73
C ASP A 132 -1.20 -4.16 6.61
N ILE A 133 -1.89 -4.06 5.46
CA ILE A 133 -2.96 -3.07 5.34
C ILE A 133 -4.20 -3.60 6.06
N TYR A 134 -4.67 -2.89 7.09
CA TYR A 134 -5.80 -3.33 7.90
C TYR A 134 -6.63 -2.14 8.43
N GLN A 135 -7.87 -2.43 8.87
CA GLN A 135 -8.74 -1.44 9.50
C GLN A 135 -8.77 -1.60 11.01
N THR A 136 -8.85 -0.47 11.72
CA THR A 136 -9.13 -0.42 13.16
C THR A 136 -10.24 0.57 13.46
N ASP A 137 -10.87 0.41 14.62
CA ASP A 137 -11.70 1.47 15.16
C ASP A 137 -10.83 2.64 15.68
N PRO A 138 -11.38 3.84 15.87
CA PRO A 138 -10.62 4.98 16.38
C PRO A 138 -10.07 4.78 17.82
N SER A 139 -10.53 3.75 18.54
CA SER A 139 -10.03 3.39 19.87
C SER A 139 -8.96 2.30 19.85
N GLY A 140 -8.53 1.85 18.66
CA GLY A 140 -7.45 0.89 18.47
C GLY A 140 -7.85 -0.59 18.60
N GLY A 141 -9.13 -0.91 18.57
CA GLY A 141 -9.59 -2.30 18.49
C GLY A 141 -9.31 -2.91 17.12
N LEU A 142 -8.67 -4.07 17.09
CA LEU A 142 -8.48 -4.84 15.87
C LEU A 142 -9.80 -5.50 15.48
N SER A 143 -10.34 -5.16 14.32
CA SER A 143 -11.45 -5.89 13.70
C SER A 143 -10.98 -6.43 12.35
N GLN A 144 -11.22 -7.71 12.17
CA GLN A 144 -10.82 -8.42 10.95
C GLN A 144 -11.89 -8.20 9.88
N MET A 145 -11.54 -7.49 8.83
CA MET A 145 -12.24 -7.51 7.54
C MET A 145 -11.41 -8.34 6.53
N ASP A 146 -11.81 -8.40 5.28
CA ASP A 146 -11.05 -9.07 4.20
C ASP A 146 -9.63 -8.45 3.96
N LEU A 147 -9.17 -7.65 4.89
CA LEU A 147 -7.82 -7.23 5.16
C LEU A 147 -7.31 -8.03 6.36
N PRO A 148 -6.08 -8.46 6.46
CA PRO A 148 -4.90 -7.77 5.95
C PRO A 148 -4.48 -8.19 4.54
N VAL A 149 -3.90 -7.28 3.76
CA VAL A 149 -3.08 -7.62 2.60
C VAL A 149 -1.66 -7.86 3.12
N THR A 150 -1.35 -9.12 3.41
CA THR A 150 -0.06 -9.52 3.99
C THR A 150 0.93 -10.04 2.96
N PHE A 151 0.50 -10.23 1.70
CA PHE A 151 1.27 -10.84 0.62
C PHE A 151 1.78 -12.26 0.89
N GLU A 152 1.31 -12.92 1.97
CA GLU A 152 1.77 -14.24 2.43
C GLU A 152 0.92 -15.42 1.91
N ASP A 153 -0.26 -15.16 1.35
CA ASP A 153 -1.14 -16.24 0.87
C ASP A 153 -0.75 -16.67 -0.55
N PRO A 154 -0.17 -17.87 -0.73
CA PRO A 154 0.26 -18.36 -2.05
C PRO A 154 -0.93 -18.69 -2.99
N SER A 155 -2.16 -18.74 -2.46
CA SER A 155 -3.37 -18.93 -3.26
C SER A 155 -3.95 -17.65 -3.82
N VAL A 156 -3.49 -16.50 -3.34
CA VAL A 156 -3.94 -15.17 -3.76
C VAL A 156 -3.00 -14.59 -4.81
N TYR A 157 -3.58 -14.20 -5.94
CA TYR A 157 -2.85 -13.47 -6.96
C TYR A 157 -2.90 -11.97 -6.67
N TYR A 158 -1.83 -11.44 -6.08
CA TYR A 158 -1.71 -10.02 -5.74
C TYR A 158 -1.41 -9.20 -6.99
N VAL A 159 -2.43 -8.54 -7.55
CA VAL A 159 -2.25 -7.64 -8.69
C VAL A 159 -1.99 -6.23 -8.18
N LEU A 160 -0.76 -5.77 -8.32
CA LEU A 160 -0.40 -4.36 -8.15
C LEU A 160 -0.43 -3.69 -9.53
N THR A 161 -1.23 -2.65 -9.68
CA THR A 161 -1.34 -1.93 -10.94
C THR A 161 -0.72 -0.55 -10.83
N ASP A 162 0.32 -0.32 -11.60
CA ASP A 162 1.06 0.94 -11.62
C ASP A 162 0.38 1.99 -12.49
N PHE A 163 0.55 3.25 -12.11
CA PHE A 163 0.04 4.41 -12.85
C PHE A 163 1.00 5.62 -12.73
N GLY A 164 0.74 6.68 -13.48
CA GLY A 164 1.53 7.92 -13.42
C GLY A 164 2.95 7.76 -13.95
N GLY A 165 3.15 6.90 -14.96
CA GLY A 165 4.46 6.67 -15.59
C GLY A 165 5.37 5.74 -14.80
N ASN A 166 4.86 5.05 -13.77
CA ASN A 166 5.54 3.87 -13.23
C ASN A 166 5.69 2.82 -14.32
N GLY A 167 6.82 2.12 -14.36
CA GLY A 167 7.08 1.05 -15.32
C GLY A 167 6.19 -0.17 -15.08
N PRO A 168 6.14 -1.11 -16.04
CA PRO A 168 5.29 -2.28 -15.91
C PRO A 168 5.76 -3.19 -14.77
N SER A 169 4.83 -3.55 -13.89
CA SER A 169 5.06 -4.59 -12.89
C SER A 169 5.18 -5.95 -13.57
N THR A 170 6.22 -6.72 -13.27
CA THR A 170 6.45 -8.08 -13.80
C THR A 170 6.56 -9.08 -12.65
N ILE A 171 6.01 -10.30 -12.76
CA ILE A 171 6.10 -11.36 -11.74
C ILE A 171 7.44 -12.09 -11.89
N LEU A 172 8.23 -12.21 -10.84
CA LEU A 172 9.37 -13.13 -10.77
C LEU A 172 8.95 -14.37 -9.98
N GLU A 173 9.16 -15.53 -10.59
CA GLU A 173 9.07 -16.79 -9.90
C GLU A 173 10.40 -17.02 -9.16
N THR A 174 10.36 -17.15 -7.84
CA THR A 174 11.54 -17.52 -7.06
C THR A 174 11.70 -19.02 -6.98
N VAL A 175 12.91 -19.49 -6.65
CA VAL A 175 13.31 -20.92 -6.68
C VAL A 175 12.44 -21.80 -5.77
N ASP A 176 11.67 -21.23 -4.87
CA ASP A 176 10.79 -21.89 -3.90
C ASP A 176 9.30 -21.85 -4.29
N GLY A 177 8.98 -21.43 -5.51
CA GLY A 177 7.61 -21.46 -6.05
C GLY A 177 6.72 -20.28 -5.68
N ASN A 178 7.25 -19.25 -5.04
CA ASN A 178 6.56 -18.00 -4.75
C ASN A 178 6.82 -16.97 -5.87
N TYR A 179 5.84 -16.16 -6.18
CA TYR A 179 5.85 -15.31 -7.37
C TYR A 179 6.08 -13.85 -6.99
N ALA A 180 7.15 -13.28 -7.50
CA ALA A 180 7.32 -11.84 -7.58
C ALA A 180 7.31 -11.40 -9.05
N ARG A 181 6.84 -10.22 -9.37
CA ARG A 181 6.77 -9.75 -10.74
C ARG A 181 7.59 -8.46 -10.92
N VAL A 182 8.51 -8.45 -11.86
CA VAL A 182 9.30 -7.27 -12.28
C VAL A 182 8.65 -6.63 -13.48
#